data_b850491ff05b8b645817441390c1d595
#
_entry.id   b850491ff05b8b645817441390c1d595
#
_cell.length_a   1.000
_cell.length_b   1.000
_cell.length_c   1.000
_cell.angle_alpha   90.00
_cell.angle_beta   90.00
_cell.angle_gamma   90.00
#
_symmetry.space_group_name_H-M   'P 1'
#
loop_
_entity.id
_entity.type
_entity.pdbx_description
1 polymer ?
#
loop_
_entity_poly.entity_id
_entity_poly.type
_entity_poly.pdbx_seq_one_letter_code
_entity_poly.pdbx_strand_id
1 'polypeptide(L)'
;IIANVESSLKNLLTENGFYEVINNPFTPDKNLNAIMVDNPLDSNRGFLRTELKQSLINNLLYNERRQKDSIKLFEISDVYSFDNDVHKKRVIGIIASGRAGKNYRDFSKKITTEYLSGLFKHNGITANLNFVNISRQELNTKLKTPIIYLEIDIDNLPDNFISNKITPQIDKQFAIYEPISEFPSSVRDLSFSTKDTNAIKKLILFIESYTNTMLKEKFIFDFFENKKTGEIKIGYRFVLQSKSSTLKDSEVDGVISSIISNALTINGLNLPGYSD
;
A
#
# COMPACT_ATOMS: atom_id res chain seq x y z
N ILE A 1 2.46 -21.50 20.52
CA ILE A 1 3.60 -20.58 20.29
C ILE A 1 3.53 -20.03 18.86
N ILE A 2 3.46 -20.88 17.83
CA ILE A 2 3.38 -20.48 16.41
C ILE A 2 2.20 -19.55 16.15
N ALA A 3 1.01 -19.86 16.66
CA ALA A 3 -0.19 -19.02 16.52
C ALA A 3 0.00 -17.59 17.09
N ASN A 4 0.85 -17.41 18.09
CA ASN A 4 1.13 -16.10 18.67
C ASN A 4 2.08 -15.28 17.78
N VAL A 5 3.10 -15.91 17.20
CA VAL A 5 4.04 -15.25 16.27
C VAL A 5 3.32 -14.84 14.97
N GLU A 6 2.50 -15.73 14.39
CA GLU A 6 1.71 -15.44 13.20
C GLU A 6 0.76 -14.26 13.43
N SER A 7 0.01 -14.24 14.54
CA SER A 7 -0.88 -13.15 14.90
C SER A 7 -0.13 -11.82 15.10
N SER A 8 1.04 -11.88 15.75
CA SER A 8 1.87 -10.69 15.96
C SER A 8 2.40 -10.13 14.66
N LEU A 9 2.84 -10.98 13.71
CA LEU A 9 3.28 -10.57 12.37
C LEU A 9 2.12 -9.96 11.57
N LYS A 10 0.93 -10.56 11.60
CA LYS A 10 -0.27 -10.00 10.96
C LYS A 10 -0.58 -8.61 11.49
N ASN A 11 -0.63 -8.43 12.80
CA ASN A 11 -0.91 -7.14 13.42
C ASN A 11 0.14 -6.11 13.05
N LEU A 12 1.43 -6.45 13.16
CA LEU A 12 2.52 -5.57 12.77
C LEU A 12 2.38 -5.08 11.32
N LEU A 13 2.12 -6.00 10.39
CA LEU A 13 2.02 -5.66 8.98
C LEU A 13 0.77 -4.83 8.68
N THR A 14 -0.40 -5.19 9.23
CA THR A 14 -1.64 -4.45 9.00
C THR A 14 -1.61 -3.05 9.58
N GLU A 15 -1.04 -2.85 10.77
CA GLU A 15 -0.83 -1.53 11.39
C GLU A 15 0.12 -0.64 10.57
N ASN A 16 1.02 -1.25 9.78
CA ASN A 16 1.92 -0.55 8.87
C ASN A 16 1.40 -0.47 7.43
N GLY A 17 0.11 -0.72 7.23
CA GLY A 17 -0.59 -0.54 5.96
C GLY A 17 -0.35 -1.64 4.93
N PHE A 18 0.04 -2.83 5.36
CA PHE A 18 0.06 -4.01 4.51
C PHE A 18 -1.32 -4.66 4.47
N TYR A 19 -1.66 -5.23 3.32
CA TYR A 19 -2.88 -6.00 3.11
C TYR A 19 -2.55 -7.49 3.00
N GLU A 20 -3.29 -8.32 3.76
CA GLU A 20 -3.22 -9.76 3.61
C GLU A 20 -3.89 -10.18 2.30
N VAL A 21 -3.24 -11.07 1.56
CA VAL A 21 -3.79 -11.72 0.38
C VAL A 21 -3.80 -13.23 0.59
N ILE A 22 -4.74 -13.90 -0.05
CA ILE A 22 -4.87 -15.36 -0.02
C ILE A 22 -4.86 -15.84 -1.47
N ASN A 23 -3.83 -16.59 -1.83
CA ASN A 23 -3.67 -17.13 -3.17
C ASN A 23 -3.92 -18.63 -3.21
N ASN A 24 -4.27 -19.12 -4.37
CA ASN A 24 -4.38 -20.55 -4.62
C ASN A 24 -2.98 -21.20 -4.51
N PRO A 25 -2.84 -22.35 -3.83
CA PRO A 25 -1.56 -23.04 -3.67
C PRO A 25 -1.05 -23.73 -4.94
N PHE A 26 -1.82 -23.75 -6.01
CA PHE A 26 -1.43 -24.39 -7.26
C PHE A 26 -0.70 -23.41 -8.19
N THR A 27 0.24 -23.95 -8.99
CA THR A 27 1.03 -23.21 -9.97
C THR A 27 1.18 -24.04 -11.27
N PRO A 28 1.32 -23.39 -12.44
CA PRO A 28 1.74 -24.09 -13.67
C PRO A 28 3.23 -24.46 -13.66
N ASP A 29 4.03 -23.81 -12.80
CA ASP A 29 5.48 -23.87 -12.85
C ASP A 29 6.01 -25.13 -12.19
N LYS A 30 6.76 -25.92 -12.97
CA LYS A 30 7.50 -27.07 -12.47
C LYS A 30 8.82 -26.60 -11.88
N ASN A 31 8.78 -26.14 -10.63
CA ASN A 31 9.99 -25.85 -9.88
C ASN A 31 10.71 -27.14 -9.43
N LEU A 32 12.00 -27.01 -9.08
CA LEU A 32 12.73 -28.08 -8.43
C LEU A 32 12.00 -28.51 -7.16
N ASN A 33 11.79 -29.82 -6.99
CA ASN A 33 11.07 -30.40 -5.86
C ASN A 33 9.57 -30.03 -5.77
N ALA A 34 8.94 -29.52 -6.84
CA ALA A 34 7.51 -29.26 -6.86
C ALA A 34 6.71 -30.58 -6.89
N ILE A 35 5.66 -30.65 -6.08
CA ILE A 35 4.73 -31.79 -6.07
C ILE A 35 3.77 -31.65 -7.24
N MET A 36 3.72 -32.66 -8.09
CA MET A 36 2.77 -32.72 -9.21
C MET A 36 1.38 -33.11 -8.72
N VAL A 37 0.35 -32.51 -9.31
CA VAL A 37 -1.06 -32.84 -9.06
C VAL A 37 -1.51 -33.84 -10.12
N ASP A 38 -2.02 -34.99 -9.71
CA ASP A 38 -2.38 -36.09 -10.61
C ASP A 38 -3.50 -35.73 -11.60
N ASN A 39 -4.55 -35.04 -11.11
CA ASN A 39 -5.70 -34.66 -11.92
C ASN A 39 -6.00 -33.17 -11.78
N PRO A 40 -5.16 -32.26 -12.34
CA PRO A 40 -5.37 -30.85 -12.23
C PRO A 40 -6.61 -30.40 -13.01
N LEU A 41 -7.38 -29.45 -12.45
CA LEU A 41 -8.57 -28.90 -13.10
C LEU A 41 -8.25 -28.18 -14.44
N ASP A 42 -7.05 -27.61 -14.52
CA ASP A 42 -6.50 -26.95 -15.71
C ASP A 42 -4.97 -26.93 -15.66
N SER A 43 -4.33 -26.53 -16.76
CA SER A 43 -2.87 -26.49 -16.89
C SER A 43 -2.18 -25.52 -15.91
N ASN A 44 -2.91 -24.54 -15.35
CA ASN A 44 -2.36 -23.59 -14.39
C ASN A 44 -2.29 -24.16 -12.96
N ARG A 45 -2.75 -25.39 -12.76
CA ARG A 45 -2.83 -26.06 -11.45
C ARG A 45 -2.07 -27.37 -11.39
N GLY A 46 -1.06 -27.51 -12.25
CA GLY A 46 -0.30 -28.77 -12.39
C GLY A 46 0.60 -29.12 -11.21
N PHE A 47 0.98 -28.15 -10.40
CA PHE A 47 1.92 -28.35 -9.29
C PHE A 47 1.49 -27.58 -8.05
N LEU A 48 1.93 -28.06 -6.86
CA LEU A 48 1.86 -27.28 -5.63
C LEU A 48 3.06 -26.30 -5.57
N ARG A 49 2.80 -25.08 -5.09
CA ARG A 49 3.83 -24.03 -4.95
C ARG A 49 4.88 -24.40 -3.93
N THR A 50 6.14 -24.07 -4.21
CA THR A 50 7.29 -24.25 -3.33
C THR A 50 7.67 -22.95 -2.59
N GLU A 51 7.13 -21.81 -3.01
CA GLU A 51 7.33 -20.46 -2.44
C GLU A 51 6.11 -19.57 -2.69
N LEU A 52 5.99 -18.45 -2.00
CA LEU A 52 4.90 -17.46 -2.19
C LEU A 52 5.25 -16.37 -3.21
N LYS A 53 6.50 -16.29 -3.64
CA LYS A 53 7.03 -15.20 -4.46
C LYS A 53 6.24 -14.94 -5.73
N GLN A 54 5.98 -15.98 -6.53
CA GLN A 54 5.33 -15.80 -7.83
C GLN A 54 3.89 -15.30 -7.69
N SER A 55 3.11 -15.83 -6.74
CA SER A 55 1.74 -15.38 -6.49
C SER A 55 1.69 -13.94 -6.00
N LEU A 56 2.62 -13.55 -5.12
CA LEU A 56 2.72 -12.17 -4.63
C LEU A 56 3.18 -11.19 -5.72
N ILE A 57 4.08 -11.60 -6.63
CA ILE A 57 4.42 -10.80 -7.82
C ILE A 57 3.19 -10.57 -8.69
N ASN A 58 2.39 -11.59 -8.94
CA ASN A 58 1.18 -11.48 -9.75
C ASN A 58 0.18 -10.51 -9.11
N ASN A 59 0.00 -10.57 -7.79
CA ASN A 59 -0.85 -9.63 -7.05
C ASN A 59 -0.31 -8.20 -7.11
N LEU A 60 1.00 -7.99 -6.99
CA LEU A 60 1.62 -6.68 -7.13
C LEU A 60 1.38 -6.11 -8.53
N LEU A 61 1.66 -6.86 -9.58
CA LEU A 61 1.47 -6.43 -10.97
C LEU A 61 -0.01 -6.15 -11.29
N TYR A 62 -0.93 -6.94 -10.73
CA TYR A 62 -2.38 -6.70 -10.83
C TYR A 62 -2.77 -5.32 -10.26
N ASN A 63 -2.23 -4.96 -9.09
CA ASN A 63 -2.49 -3.67 -8.46
C ASN A 63 -1.81 -2.51 -9.20
N GLU A 64 -0.60 -2.69 -9.72
CA GLU A 64 0.08 -1.68 -10.54
C GLU A 64 -0.69 -1.32 -11.80
N ARG A 65 -1.26 -2.30 -12.49
CA ARG A 65 -2.11 -2.07 -13.67
C ARG A 65 -3.35 -1.24 -13.33
N ARG A 66 -3.77 -1.21 -12.06
CA ARG A 66 -4.86 -0.39 -11.53
C ARG A 66 -4.40 0.91 -10.90
N GLN A 67 -3.21 1.38 -11.31
CA GLN A 67 -2.64 2.67 -10.91
C GLN A 67 -2.42 2.82 -9.39
N LYS A 68 -2.22 1.70 -8.67
CA LYS A 68 -1.80 1.77 -7.27
C LYS A 68 -0.30 2.07 -7.23
N ASP A 69 0.07 3.15 -6.57
CA ASP A 69 1.44 3.65 -6.47
C ASP A 69 2.10 3.38 -5.10
N SER A 70 1.36 2.74 -4.21
CA SER A 70 1.83 2.23 -2.91
C SER A 70 1.22 0.85 -2.71
N ILE A 71 2.03 -0.19 -2.86
CA ILE A 71 1.60 -1.58 -2.79
C ILE A 71 2.41 -2.25 -1.70
N LYS A 72 1.70 -2.77 -0.69
CA LYS A 72 2.25 -3.48 0.45
C LYS A 72 1.35 -4.69 0.70
N LEU A 73 1.82 -5.88 0.33
CA LEU A 73 1.06 -7.11 0.43
C LEU A 73 1.82 -8.16 1.22
N PHE A 74 1.09 -9.02 1.90
CA PHE A 74 1.67 -10.21 2.51
C PHE A 74 0.69 -11.40 2.44
N GLU A 75 1.23 -12.60 2.50
CA GLU A 75 0.49 -13.85 2.61
C GLU A 75 1.14 -14.73 3.66
N ILE A 76 0.34 -15.32 4.55
CA ILE A 76 0.78 -16.36 5.47
C ILE A 76 0.12 -17.64 5.04
N SER A 77 0.91 -18.59 4.55
CA SER A 77 0.37 -19.82 3.99
C SER A 77 1.40 -20.94 3.96
N ASP A 78 0.93 -22.12 3.56
CA ASP A 78 1.78 -23.29 3.41
C ASP A 78 2.40 -23.34 2.01
N VAL A 79 3.65 -23.79 1.97
CA VAL A 79 4.39 -24.17 0.77
C VAL A 79 4.80 -25.63 0.85
N TYR A 80 5.00 -26.27 -0.29
CA TYR A 80 5.16 -27.71 -0.37
C TYR A 80 6.37 -28.08 -1.22
N SER A 81 7.09 -29.12 -0.82
CA SER A 81 8.19 -29.67 -1.59
C SER A 81 8.27 -31.18 -1.44
N PHE A 82 8.91 -31.83 -2.41
CA PHE A 82 9.19 -33.26 -2.37
C PHE A 82 10.70 -33.48 -2.49
N ASP A 83 11.26 -34.09 -1.45
CA ASP A 83 12.65 -34.55 -1.43
C ASP A 83 12.68 -35.88 -0.65
N ASN A 84 12.56 -37.00 -1.38
CA ASN A 84 12.30 -38.33 -0.86
C ASN A 84 10.99 -38.47 -0.05
N ASP A 85 10.47 -37.40 0.52
CA ASP A 85 9.18 -37.34 1.24
C ASP A 85 8.50 -35.99 0.97
N VAL A 86 7.22 -35.90 1.35
CA VAL A 86 6.42 -34.68 1.25
C VAL A 86 6.75 -33.76 2.43
N HIS A 87 7.25 -32.58 2.14
CA HIS A 87 7.51 -31.56 3.13
C HIS A 87 6.51 -30.40 2.97
N LYS A 88 6.01 -29.94 4.09
CA LYS A 88 5.13 -28.77 4.21
C LYS A 88 5.77 -27.78 5.18
N LYS A 89 5.83 -26.50 4.81
CA LYS A 89 6.33 -25.42 5.67
C LYS A 89 5.32 -24.30 5.74
N ARG A 90 5.15 -23.72 6.91
CA ARG A 90 4.38 -22.51 7.13
C ARG A 90 5.26 -21.30 6.94
N VAL A 91 4.97 -20.44 5.95
CA VAL A 91 5.80 -19.28 5.62
C VAL A 91 4.97 -17.99 5.58
N ILE A 92 5.64 -16.87 5.79
CA ILE A 92 5.11 -15.54 5.47
C ILE A 92 5.91 -14.97 4.32
N GLY A 93 5.21 -14.65 3.24
CA GLY A 93 5.75 -13.88 2.12
C GLY A 93 5.30 -12.43 2.19
N ILE A 94 6.20 -11.50 1.93
CA ILE A 94 5.94 -10.06 1.95
C ILE A 94 6.46 -9.46 0.67
N ILE A 95 5.65 -8.68 -0.02
CA ILE A 95 6.06 -7.92 -1.22
C ILE A 95 5.63 -6.48 -1.11
N ALA A 96 6.52 -5.56 -1.48
CA ALA A 96 6.21 -4.14 -1.42
C ALA A 96 6.90 -3.36 -2.54
N SER A 97 6.23 -2.32 -3.04
CA SER A 97 6.73 -1.42 -4.08
C SER A 97 6.01 -0.07 -4.02
N GLY A 98 6.67 0.97 -4.53
CA GLY A 98 6.07 2.29 -4.68
C GLY A 98 6.35 3.23 -3.52
N ARG A 99 5.34 3.99 -3.10
CA ARG A 99 5.46 5.00 -2.03
C ARG A 99 5.32 4.38 -0.65
N ALA A 100 6.05 4.94 0.32
CA ALA A 100 5.98 4.47 1.71
C ALA A 100 4.63 4.76 2.38
N GLY A 101 4.01 5.91 2.06
CA GLY A 101 2.71 6.29 2.60
C GLY A 101 2.05 7.41 1.82
N LYS A 102 0.81 7.77 2.23
CA LYS A 102 0.00 8.83 1.59
C LYS A 102 0.13 10.18 2.29
N ASN A 103 0.63 10.24 3.52
CA ASN A 103 0.80 11.49 4.23
C ASN A 103 2.05 12.26 3.74
N TYR A 104 2.11 13.58 3.94
CA TYR A 104 3.19 14.45 3.47
C TYR A 104 4.59 14.06 3.94
N ARG A 105 4.73 13.32 5.06
CA ARG A 105 6.03 12.86 5.57
C ARG A 105 6.59 11.68 4.79
N ASP A 106 5.72 10.86 4.24
CA ASP A 106 6.07 9.58 3.62
C ASP A 106 5.76 9.54 2.12
N PHE A 107 5.02 10.53 1.59
CA PHE A 107 4.58 10.56 0.20
C PHE A 107 5.74 10.60 -0.80
N SER A 108 6.80 11.36 -0.51
CA SER A 108 8.00 11.43 -1.33
C SER A 108 8.94 10.23 -1.15
N LYS A 109 8.80 9.50 -0.04
CA LYS A 109 9.64 8.35 0.26
C LYS A 109 9.20 7.14 -0.57
N LYS A 110 10.18 6.41 -1.08
CA LYS A 110 9.95 5.13 -1.76
C LYS A 110 10.20 3.97 -0.80
N ILE A 111 9.47 2.89 -1.01
CA ILE A 111 9.75 1.63 -0.31
C ILE A 111 11.06 1.09 -0.84
N THR A 112 12.03 0.94 0.06
CA THR A 112 13.34 0.34 -0.19
C THR A 112 13.61 -0.74 0.85
N THR A 113 14.67 -1.49 0.67
CA THR A 113 15.14 -2.48 1.65
C THR A 113 15.42 -1.83 3.01
N GLU A 114 16.02 -0.64 3.01
CA GLU A 114 16.33 0.11 4.24
C GLU A 114 15.04 0.56 4.95
N TYR A 115 14.03 1.01 4.18
CA TYR A 115 12.73 1.39 4.73
C TYR A 115 12.07 0.20 5.43
N LEU A 116 12.00 -0.97 4.78
CA LEU A 116 11.40 -2.17 5.37
C LEU A 116 12.22 -2.68 6.56
N SER A 117 13.54 -2.74 6.43
CA SER A 117 14.41 -3.14 7.54
C SER A 117 14.25 -2.23 8.76
N GLY A 118 14.14 -0.91 8.53
CA GLY A 118 13.86 0.06 9.60
C GLY A 118 12.51 -0.17 10.26
N LEU A 119 11.46 -0.44 9.46
CA LEU A 119 10.12 -0.74 9.95
C LEU A 119 10.12 -1.99 10.85
N PHE A 120 10.75 -3.07 10.41
CA PHE A 120 10.83 -4.29 11.21
C PHE A 120 11.62 -4.10 12.50
N LYS A 121 12.78 -3.42 12.45
CA LYS A 121 13.58 -3.10 13.64
C LYS A 121 12.83 -2.24 14.64
N HIS A 122 12.11 -1.22 14.17
CA HIS A 122 11.30 -0.35 15.03
C HIS A 122 10.22 -1.12 15.78
N ASN A 123 9.69 -2.17 15.16
CA ASN A 123 8.68 -3.03 15.77
C ASN A 123 9.26 -4.25 16.52
N GLY A 124 10.55 -4.21 16.85
CA GLY A 124 11.18 -5.18 17.72
C GLY A 124 11.68 -6.46 17.04
N ILE A 125 11.71 -6.51 15.72
CA ILE A 125 12.30 -7.62 14.97
C ILE A 125 13.77 -7.29 14.70
N THR A 126 14.66 -7.92 15.45
CA THR A 126 16.11 -7.71 15.35
C THR A 126 16.83 -8.75 14.48
N ALA A 127 16.11 -9.76 13.99
CA ALA A 127 16.67 -10.80 13.14
C ALA A 127 17.22 -10.22 11.82
N ASN A 128 18.24 -10.84 11.29
CA ASN A 128 18.79 -10.49 9.99
C ASN A 128 17.85 -11.02 8.89
N LEU A 129 17.03 -10.14 8.32
CA LEU A 129 16.04 -10.47 7.30
C LEU A 129 16.69 -10.40 5.91
N ASN A 130 16.52 -11.44 5.12
CA ASN A 130 17.05 -11.51 3.76
C ASN A 130 16.06 -10.94 2.75
N PHE A 131 16.14 -9.63 2.51
CA PHE A 131 15.35 -8.95 1.50
C PHE A 131 15.91 -9.18 0.10
N VAL A 132 15.03 -9.48 -0.85
CA VAL A 132 15.35 -9.69 -2.25
C VAL A 132 14.79 -8.55 -3.08
N ASN A 133 15.62 -7.91 -3.89
CA ASN A 133 15.18 -6.98 -4.92
C ASN A 133 14.81 -7.76 -6.18
N ILE A 134 13.55 -7.67 -6.61
CA ILE A 134 13.07 -8.34 -7.83
C ILE A 134 13.32 -7.43 -9.03
N SER A 135 13.98 -7.99 -10.06
CA SER A 135 14.28 -7.25 -11.28
C SER A 135 13.01 -6.91 -12.07
N ARG A 136 12.84 -5.63 -12.38
CA ARG A 136 11.75 -5.15 -13.24
C ARG A 136 11.87 -5.61 -14.70
N GLN A 137 13.10 -5.87 -15.16
CA GLN A 137 13.36 -6.32 -16.52
C GLN A 137 12.74 -7.69 -16.78
N GLU A 138 12.78 -8.59 -15.80
CA GLU A 138 12.21 -9.93 -15.87
C GLU A 138 10.67 -9.92 -15.87
N LEU A 139 10.04 -8.84 -15.37
CA LEU A 139 8.58 -8.75 -15.21
C LEU A 139 7.86 -8.01 -16.33
N ASN A 140 8.58 -7.58 -17.37
CA ASN A 140 8.03 -6.83 -18.50
C ASN A 140 7.14 -5.64 -18.09
N THR A 141 7.56 -4.88 -17.05
CA THR A 141 6.87 -3.71 -16.51
C THR A 141 7.62 -2.42 -16.85
N LYS A 142 6.88 -1.34 -17.15
CA LYS A 142 7.46 -0.01 -17.46
C LYS A 142 7.82 0.79 -16.22
N LEU A 143 7.37 0.40 -15.04
CA LEU A 143 7.65 1.09 -13.79
C LEU A 143 9.12 0.89 -13.41
N LYS A 144 9.69 1.90 -12.71
CA LYS A 144 11.10 1.92 -12.27
C LYS A 144 11.25 1.80 -10.75
N THR A 145 10.15 1.76 -10.01
CA THR A 145 10.19 1.62 -8.55
C THR A 145 10.70 0.24 -8.15
N PRO A 146 11.55 0.12 -7.11
CA PRO A 146 12.02 -1.17 -6.64
C PRO A 146 10.86 -2.08 -6.23
N ILE A 147 11.02 -3.38 -6.40
CA ILE A 147 10.14 -4.40 -5.81
C ILE A 147 10.95 -5.15 -4.78
N ILE A 148 10.53 -5.05 -3.53
CA ILE A 148 11.20 -5.72 -2.42
C ILE A 148 10.36 -6.92 -2.01
N TYR A 149 11.02 -8.06 -1.90
CA TYR A 149 10.43 -9.31 -1.45
C TYR A 149 11.16 -9.86 -0.23
N LEU A 150 10.42 -10.49 0.65
CA LEU A 150 10.93 -11.22 1.81
C LEU A 150 10.04 -12.45 2.03
N GLU A 151 10.65 -13.61 2.28
CA GLU A 151 9.96 -14.80 2.76
C GLU A 151 10.63 -15.31 4.05
N ILE A 152 9.83 -15.65 5.04
CA ILE A 152 10.30 -16.13 6.35
C ILE A 152 9.58 -17.44 6.65
N ASP A 153 10.34 -18.46 7.01
CA ASP A 153 9.83 -19.71 7.53
C ASP A 153 9.37 -19.50 8.98
N ILE A 154 8.06 -19.59 9.23
CA ILE A 154 7.46 -19.33 10.55
C ILE A 154 7.70 -20.51 11.49
N ASP A 155 7.77 -21.74 10.97
CA ASP A 155 7.94 -22.95 11.78
C ASP A 155 9.28 -22.96 12.53
N ASN A 156 10.29 -22.28 11.97
CA ASN A 156 11.64 -22.21 12.52
C ASN A 156 11.97 -20.87 13.21
N LEU A 157 10.97 -20.01 13.46
CA LEU A 157 11.21 -18.76 14.16
C LEU A 157 11.41 -18.98 15.67
N PRO A 158 12.38 -18.28 16.29
CA PRO A 158 12.55 -18.32 17.73
C PRO A 158 11.38 -17.65 18.45
N ASP A 159 11.06 -18.07 19.66
CA ASP A 159 9.95 -17.55 20.47
C ASP A 159 10.04 -16.05 20.73
N ASN A 160 11.24 -15.49 20.74
CA ASN A 160 11.54 -14.08 20.95
C ASN A 160 11.73 -13.31 19.63
N PHE A 161 11.29 -13.84 18.49
CA PHE A 161 11.45 -13.20 17.18
C PHE A 161 10.84 -11.79 17.16
N ILE A 162 9.71 -11.60 17.86
CA ILE A 162 9.09 -10.28 18.07
C ILE A 162 9.21 -9.96 19.57
N SER A 163 10.03 -8.96 19.91
CA SER A 163 10.28 -8.57 21.30
C SER A 163 9.12 -7.80 21.93
N ASN A 164 8.28 -7.14 21.14
CA ASN A 164 7.14 -6.37 21.63
C ASN A 164 5.84 -7.11 21.33
N LYS A 165 5.04 -7.38 22.37
CA LYS A 165 3.66 -7.84 22.18
C LYS A 165 2.85 -6.66 21.66
N ILE A 166 2.62 -6.63 20.37
CA ILE A 166 1.70 -5.66 19.75
C ILE A 166 0.29 -6.13 20.13
N THR A 167 -0.33 -5.40 21.04
CA THR A 167 -1.74 -5.59 21.38
C THR A 167 -2.53 -4.65 20.47
N PRO A 168 -3.27 -5.16 19.49
CA PRO A 168 -4.04 -4.28 18.61
C PRO A 168 -5.10 -3.55 19.43
N GLN A 169 -5.07 -2.22 19.42
CA GLN A 169 -6.23 -1.40 19.76
C GLN A 169 -7.18 -1.45 18.58
N ILE A 170 -7.97 -2.49 18.52
CA ILE A 170 -9.03 -2.58 17.53
C ILE A 170 -10.25 -1.86 18.10
N ASP A 171 -10.50 -0.67 17.61
CA ASP A 171 -11.84 -0.10 17.67
C ASP A 171 -12.75 -1.02 16.84
N LYS A 172 -13.64 -1.78 17.52
CA LYS A 172 -14.48 -2.81 16.92
C LYS A 172 -15.64 -2.20 16.14
N GLN A 173 -15.38 -1.27 15.23
CA GLN A 173 -16.37 -0.86 14.25
C GLN A 173 -16.36 -1.86 13.11
N PHE A 174 -17.50 -2.56 12.93
CA PHE A 174 -17.68 -3.40 11.75
C PHE A 174 -17.64 -2.52 10.51
N ALA A 175 -16.66 -2.78 9.63
CA ALA A 175 -16.60 -2.13 8.33
C ALA A 175 -17.84 -2.53 7.51
N ILE A 176 -18.62 -1.56 7.05
CA ILE A 176 -19.69 -1.80 6.10
C ILE A 176 -19.07 -2.06 4.74
N TYR A 177 -19.42 -3.20 4.13
CA TYR A 177 -18.94 -3.52 2.79
C TYR A 177 -19.47 -2.50 1.78
N GLU A 178 -18.56 -1.89 1.02
CA GLU A 178 -18.86 -1.11 -0.16
C GLU A 178 -18.20 -1.71 -1.39
N PRO A 179 -18.93 -1.91 -2.51
CA PRO A 179 -18.34 -2.40 -3.75
C PRO A 179 -17.24 -1.47 -4.25
N ILE A 180 -16.11 -2.07 -4.66
CA ILE A 180 -15.03 -1.33 -5.29
C ILE A 180 -15.47 -0.91 -6.69
N SER A 181 -15.29 0.38 -7.03
CA SER A 181 -15.55 0.86 -8.39
C SER A 181 -14.62 0.21 -9.40
N GLU A 182 -15.17 -0.25 -10.52
CA GLU A 182 -14.44 -0.78 -11.67
C GLU A 182 -13.91 0.34 -12.60
N PHE A 183 -14.39 1.58 -12.42
CA PHE A 183 -14.01 2.72 -13.25
C PHE A 183 -12.70 3.35 -12.79
N PRO A 184 -11.90 3.94 -13.70
CA PRO A 184 -10.66 4.59 -13.35
C PRO A 184 -10.89 5.83 -12.47
N SER A 185 -9.93 6.12 -11.60
CA SER A 185 -9.93 7.34 -10.83
C SER A 185 -9.16 8.46 -11.54
N SER A 186 -9.58 9.72 -11.33
CA SER A 186 -8.86 10.92 -11.71
C SER A 186 -8.20 11.54 -10.49
N VAL A 187 -6.98 12.06 -10.66
CA VAL A 187 -6.21 12.69 -9.58
C VAL A 187 -5.99 14.15 -9.91
N ARG A 188 -6.16 15.01 -8.90
CA ARG A 188 -5.83 16.45 -8.99
C ARG A 188 -5.08 16.87 -7.73
N ASP A 189 -4.04 17.66 -7.94
CA ASP A 189 -3.21 18.23 -6.88
C ASP A 189 -3.40 19.74 -6.82
N LEU A 190 -3.65 20.28 -5.63
CA LEU A 190 -3.72 21.70 -5.37
C LEU A 190 -2.68 22.09 -4.32
N SER A 191 -1.92 23.15 -4.58
CA SER A 191 -0.91 23.65 -3.65
C SER A 191 -1.27 25.07 -3.21
N PHE A 192 -1.70 25.19 -1.97
CA PHE A 192 -2.05 26.46 -1.36
C PHE A 192 -0.86 27.08 -0.63
N SER A 193 -0.78 28.41 -0.61
CA SER A 193 0.24 29.12 0.14
C SER A 193 -0.36 30.26 0.98
N THR A 194 0.25 30.52 2.12
CA THR A 194 -0.12 31.61 3.03
C THR A 194 1.01 31.94 3.98
N LYS A 195 0.95 33.12 4.62
CA LYS A 195 1.77 33.47 5.79
C LYS A 195 0.98 33.43 7.10
N ASP A 196 -0.30 33.15 7.05
CA ASP A 196 -1.17 33.08 8.23
C ASP A 196 -1.46 31.63 8.63
N THR A 197 -0.96 31.24 9.78
CA THR A 197 -1.20 29.90 10.36
C THR A 197 -2.70 29.62 10.60
N ASN A 198 -3.50 30.66 10.88
CA ASN A 198 -4.94 30.47 11.07
C ASN A 198 -5.64 30.17 9.73
N ALA A 199 -5.16 30.73 8.61
CA ALA A 199 -5.67 30.40 7.29
C ALA A 199 -5.45 28.91 6.97
N ILE A 200 -4.27 28.34 7.34
CA ILE A 200 -4.01 26.90 7.20
C ILE A 200 -5.00 26.06 8.03
N LYS A 201 -5.25 26.42 9.28
CA LYS A 201 -6.21 25.70 10.12
C LYS A 201 -7.62 25.71 9.52
N LYS A 202 -8.07 26.88 9.02
CA LYS A 202 -9.36 27.02 8.34
C LYS A 202 -9.42 26.18 7.06
N LEU A 203 -8.35 26.16 6.26
CA LEU A 203 -8.25 25.33 5.06
C LEU A 203 -8.37 23.85 5.40
N ILE A 204 -7.64 23.37 6.41
CA ILE A 204 -7.69 21.96 6.84
C ILE A 204 -9.12 21.60 7.26
N LEU A 205 -9.75 22.39 8.11
CA LEU A 205 -11.14 22.17 8.57
C LEU A 205 -12.12 22.18 7.39
N PHE A 206 -11.97 23.14 6.46
CA PHE A 206 -12.81 23.18 5.25
C PHE A 206 -12.63 21.92 4.41
N ILE A 207 -11.39 21.55 4.08
CA ILE A 207 -11.13 20.36 3.26
C ILE A 207 -11.61 19.09 3.98
N GLU A 208 -11.39 18.93 5.29
CA GLU A 208 -11.87 17.77 6.04
C GLU A 208 -13.39 17.65 6.03
N SER A 209 -14.11 18.76 6.13
CA SER A 209 -15.58 18.77 6.10
C SER A 209 -16.17 18.68 4.68
N TYR A 210 -15.37 18.96 3.64
CA TYR A 210 -15.86 18.95 2.26
C TYR A 210 -16.24 17.54 1.82
N THR A 211 -17.46 17.34 1.36
CA THR A 211 -17.99 16.08 0.85
C THR A 211 -18.48 16.23 -0.58
N ASN A 212 -18.25 15.22 -1.40
CA ASN A 212 -18.77 15.12 -2.76
C ASN A 212 -18.87 13.64 -3.13
N THR A 213 -19.88 13.23 -3.86
CA THR A 213 -20.11 11.82 -4.24
C THR A 213 -19.02 11.23 -5.13
N MET A 214 -18.33 12.09 -5.88
CA MET A 214 -17.19 11.70 -6.72
C MET A 214 -15.86 11.73 -5.97
N LEU A 215 -15.79 12.35 -4.79
CA LEU A 215 -14.56 12.46 -4.02
C LEU A 215 -14.34 11.18 -3.21
N LYS A 216 -13.38 10.38 -3.67
CA LYS A 216 -13.02 9.10 -3.03
C LYS A 216 -12.02 9.28 -1.89
N GLU A 217 -10.97 10.08 -2.13
CA GLU A 217 -9.90 10.32 -1.15
C GLU A 217 -9.43 11.76 -1.24
N LYS A 218 -9.00 12.30 -0.10
CA LYS A 218 -8.34 13.59 0.01
C LYS A 218 -7.28 13.49 1.11
N PHE A 219 -6.07 13.98 0.84
CA PHE A 219 -4.99 13.96 1.82
C PHE A 219 -3.90 14.99 1.51
N ILE A 220 -3.16 15.37 2.54
CA ILE A 220 -2.01 16.27 2.39
C ILE A 220 -0.83 15.42 1.91
N PHE A 221 -0.34 15.70 0.69
CA PHE A 221 0.79 15.01 0.12
C PHE A 221 2.11 15.78 0.27
N ASP A 222 2.03 17.12 0.48
CA ASP A 222 3.18 17.99 0.65
C ASP A 222 2.90 19.06 1.70
N PHE A 223 3.92 19.38 2.50
CA PHE A 223 3.87 20.45 3.50
C PHE A 223 5.25 21.06 3.67
N PHE A 224 5.34 22.36 3.44
CA PHE A 224 6.59 23.09 3.58
C PHE A 224 6.37 24.40 4.33
N GLU A 225 7.25 24.69 5.29
CA GLU A 225 7.29 25.95 6.00
C GLU A 225 8.65 26.63 5.82
N ASN A 226 8.66 27.80 5.24
CA ASN A 226 9.86 28.62 5.10
C ASN A 226 10.05 29.47 6.36
N LYS A 227 10.94 29.06 7.24
CA LYS A 227 11.22 29.74 8.54
C LYS A 227 11.75 31.16 8.36
N LYS A 228 12.32 31.54 7.20
CA LYS A 228 12.84 32.89 6.95
C LYS A 228 11.75 33.86 6.52
N THR A 229 10.81 33.42 5.71
CA THR A 229 9.74 34.27 5.14
C THR A 229 8.41 34.12 5.87
N GLY A 230 8.25 33.09 6.70
CA GLY A 230 6.99 32.70 7.33
C GLY A 230 5.98 32.13 6.36
N GLU A 231 6.36 31.85 5.12
CA GLU A 231 5.47 31.26 4.10
C GLU A 231 5.26 29.78 4.38
N ILE A 232 4.01 29.35 4.42
CA ILE A 232 3.59 27.97 4.55
C ILE A 232 2.97 27.55 3.22
N LYS A 233 3.40 26.39 2.69
CA LYS A 233 2.82 25.73 1.52
C LYS A 233 2.25 24.38 1.92
N ILE A 234 1.02 24.11 1.48
CA ILE A 234 0.32 22.86 1.75
C ILE A 234 -0.26 22.32 0.46
N GLY A 235 0.18 21.10 0.09
CA GLY A 235 -0.29 20.38 -1.09
C GLY A 235 -1.33 19.35 -0.74
N TYR A 236 -2.53 19.49 -1.32
CA TYR A 236 -3.60 18.51 -1.21
C TYR A 236 -3.72 17.69 -2.49
N ARG A 237 -3.87 16.39 -2.34
CA ARG A 237 -4.27 15.49 -3.42
C ARG A 237 -5.72 15.10 -3.25
N PHE A 238 -6.47 15.23 -4.34
CA PHE A 238 -7.86 14.79 -4.46
C PHE A 238 -7.93 13.64 -5.46
N VAL A 239 -8.50 12.53 -5.02
CA VAL A 239 -8.77 11.36 -5.87
C VAL A 239 -10.26 11.29 -6.10
N LEU A 240 -10.69 11.46 -7.35
CA LEU A 240 -12.08 11.42 -7.76
C LEU A 240 -12.35 10.11 -8.51
N GLN A 241 -13.48 9.49 -8.21
CA GLN A 241 -13.91 8.24 -8.85
C GLN A 241 -15.42 8.12 -8.80
N SER A 242 -16.06 7.76 -9.91
CA SER A 242 -17.49 7.41 -9.93
C SER A 242 -17.68 5.92 -9.69
N LYS A 243 -18.84 5.54 -9.13
CA LYS A 243 -19.26 4.14 -8.99
C LYS A 243 -20.04 3.62 -10.20
N SER A 244 -20.46 4.51 -11.13
CA SER A 244 -21.38 4.19 -12.23
C SER A 244 -20.81 4.40 -13.63
N SER A 245 -19.77 5.22 -13.79
CA SER A 245 -19.19 5.54 -15.12
C SER A 245 -17.78 6.09 -14.99
N THR A 246 -17.03 6.13 -16.11
CA THR A 246 -15.77 6.88 -16.17
C THR A 246 -16.09 8.38 -16.09
N LEU A 247 -15.41 9.10 -15.19
CA LEU A 247 -15.56 10.54 -15.03
C LEU A 247 -15.05 11.28 -16.27
N LYS A 248 -15.81 12.30 -16.71
CA LYS A 248 -15.38 13.27 -17.72
C LYS A 248 -14.53 14.36 -17.08
N ASP A 249 -13.62 14.94 -17.84
CA ASP A 249 -12.76 16.04 -17.33
C ASP A 249 -13.60 17.21 -16.81
N SER A 250 -14.71 17.56 -17.47
CA SER A 250 -15.62 18.63 -17.02
C SER A 250 -16.26 18.36 -15.64
N GLU A 251 -16.53 17.10 -15.32
CA GLU A 251 -17.09 16.72 -14.00
C GLU A 251 -16.00 16.87 -12.92
N VAL A 252 -14.80 16.40 -13.23
CA VAL A 252 -13.62 16.53 -12.36
C VAL A 252 -13.29 17.99 -12.10
N ASP A 253 -13.22 18.79 -13.15
CA ASP A 253 -12.89 20.22 -13.08
C ASP A 253 -13.97 21.01 -12.34
N GLY A 254 -15.25 20.62 -12.44
CA GLY A 254 -16.34 21.21 -11.67
C GLY A 254 -16.18 21.02 -10.15
N VAL A 255 -15.79 19.83 -9.72
CA VAL A 255 -15.52 19.57 -8.29
C VAL A 255 -14.31 20.36 -7.80
N ILE A 256 -13.23 20.37 -8.58
CA ILE A 256 -11.98 21.07 -8.23
C ILE A 256 -12.22 22.59 -8.19
N SER A 257 -12.93 23.16 -9.15
CA SER A 257 -13.28 24.59 -9.16
C SER A 257 -14.12 24.98 -7.94
N SER A 258 -15.05 24.12 -7.52
CA SER A 258 -15.81 24.32 -6.28
C SER A 258 -14.90 24.34 -5.05
N ILE A 259 -13.95 23.43 -4.97
CA ILE A 259 -12.97 23.39 -3.85
C ILE A 259 -12.13 24.67 -3.86
N ILE A 260 -11.60 25.09 -5.02
CA ILE A 260 -10.78 26.28 -5.16
C ILE A 260 -11.56 27.53 -4.75
N SER A 261 -12.75 27.74 -5.30
CA SER A 261 -13.57 28.92 -5.04
C SER A 261 -13.87 29.07 -3.55
N ASN A 262 -14.25 27.97 -2.89
CA ASN A 262 -14.52 27.99 -1.44
C ASN A 262 -13.22 28.17 -0.61
N ALA A 263 -12.12 27.55 -0.97
CA ALA A 263 -10.86 27.71 -0.27
C ALA A 263 -10.35 29.16 -0.35
N LEU A 264 -10.47 29.82 -1.50
CA LEU A 264 -10.02 31.20 -1.72
C LEU A 264 -10.88 32.25 -0.99
N THR A 265 -12.05 31.89 -0.42
CA THR A 265 -12.77 32.78 0.52
C THR A 265 -12.03 32.95 1.85
N ILE A 266 -11.06 32.10 2.15
CA ILE A 266 -10.25 32.19 3.37
C ILE A 266 -9.22 33.30 3.18
N ASN A 267 -9.35 34.36 3.99
CA ASN A 267 -8.44 35.52 3.95
C ASN A 267 -6.96 35.08 4.11
N GLY A 268 -6.11 35.60 3.22
CA GLY A 268 -4.68 35.35 3.25
C GLY A 268 -4.24 34.00 2.64
N LEU A 269 -5.16 33.21 2.09
CA LEU A 269 -4.85 32.00 1.36
C LEU A 269 -4.69 32.31 -0.14
N ASN A 270 -3.66 31.76 -0.75
CA ASN A 270 -3.37 31.90 -2.18
C ASN A 270 -3.22 30.54 -2.83
N LEU A 271 -3.57 30.44 -4.10
CA LEU A 271 -3.32 29.27 -4.96
C LEU A 271 -2.35 29.69 -6.08
N PRO A 272 -1.03 29.46 -5.93
CA PRO A 272 -0.06 29.85 -6.94
C PRO A 272 -0.34 29.20 -8.30
N GLY A 273 -0.34 30.01 -9.37
CA GLY A 273 -0.62 29.55 -10.73
C GLY A 273 -2.10 29.50 -11.11
N TYR A 274 -3.00 29.86 -10.20
CA TYR A 274 -4.40 30.07 -10.51
C TYR A 274 -4.62 31.61 -10.65
N SER A 275 -4.91 32.07 -11.86
CA SER A 275 -5.39 33.43 -12.14
C SER A 275 -6.87 33.34 -12.50
N ASP A 276 -7.68 34.17 -11.86
CA ASP A 276 -9.11 34.31 -12.15
C ASP A 276 -9.35 34.65 -13.63
#